data_f9be1274344f1e978e420137152ff4ec
#
_entry.id   f9be1274344f1e978e420137152ff4ec
#
_cell.length_a   1.000
_cell.length_b   1.000
_cell.length_c   1.000
_cell.angle_alpha   90.00
_cell.angle_beta   90.00
_cell.angle_gamma   90.00
#
_symmetry.space_group_name_H-M   'P 1'
#
loop_
_entity.id
_entity.type
_entity.pdbx_description
1 polymer ?
#
loop_
_entity_poly.entity_id
_entity_poly.type
_entity_poly.pdbx_seq_one_letter_code
_entity_poly.pdbx_strand_id
1 'polypeptide(L)'
;MHILMIDRQSIFIEGMTSALKPFIPEIKIYGIFNQQDIYLSLGQFPASLILLDGDGNKNDGLKLLDELAEKLPSVPVVMLVNKYQPAQLRQFLRHHAVAAIRRDSPPATIAQTLQTAAMGMLCFPHESLHSLNESGDASTLLSDRQKEILKLLAAGESNKQISRQLNISAGTVKAHLESIFRRLNVSNRTQAAMLYTEE
;
A
#
# COMPACT_ATOMS: atom_id res chain seq x y z
N MET A 1 0.60 -16.39 7.33
CA MET A 1 0.60 -15.18 6.49
C MET A 1 0.48 -15.59 5.03
N HIS A 2 -0.50 -15.09 4.30
CA HIS A 2 -0.71 -15.38 2.89
C HIS A 2 -0.32 -14.15 2.07
N ILE A 3 0.64 -14.31 1.16
CA ILE A 3 1.20 -13.22 0.35
C ILE A 3 0.90 -13.50 -1.11
N LEU A 4 0.35 -12.52 -1.80
CA LEU A 4 0.25 -12.53 -3.23
C LEU A 4 1.46 -11.78 -3.81
N MET A 5 2.30 -12.46 -4.57
CA MET A 5 3.50 -11.86 -5.14
C MET A 5 3.36 -11.69 -6.64
N ILE A 6 3.37 -10.45 -7.09
CA ILE A 6 3.27 -10.06 -8.49
C ILE A 6 4.67 -9.76 -8.99
N ASP A 7 5.30 -10.77 -9.58
CA ASP A 7 6.67 -10.71 -10.07
C ASP A 7 6.85 -11.62 -11.30
N ARG A 8 7.67 -11.19 -12.23
CA ARG A 8 7.94 -11.96 -13.47
C ARG A 8 8.96 -13.09 -13.27
N GLN A 9 9.64 -13.13 -12.14
CA GLN A 9 10.72 -14.07 -11.85
C GLN A 9 10.25 -15.21 -10.94
N SER A 10 9.86 -16.33 -11.51
CA SER A 10 9.38 -17.51 -10.76
C SER A 10 10.39 -18.01 -9.73
N ILE A 11 11.67 -18.04 -10.09
CA ILE A 11 12.75 -18.50 -9.20
C ILE A 11 12.87 -17.60 -7.96
N PHE A 12 12.58 -16.29 -8.10
CA PHE A 12 12.62 -15.37 -6.98
C PHE A 12 11.46 -15.63 -6.00
N ILE A 13 10.30 -16.01 -6.49
CA ILE A 13 9.13 -16.37 -5.67
C ILE A 13 9.43 -17.62 -4.83
N GLU A 14 9.99 -18.66 -5.45
CA GLU A 14 10.38 -19.89 -4.74
C GLU A 14 11.49 -19.64 -3.73
N GLY A 15 12.51 -18.88 -4.12
CA GLY A 15 13.61 -18.48 -3.25
C GLY A 15 13.13 -17.68 -2.05
N MET A 16 12.23 -16.73 -2.25
CA MET A 16 11.62 -15.92 -1.21
C MET A 16 10.85 -16.79 -0.19
N THR A 17 10.05 -17.74 -0.68
CA THR A 17 9.31 -18.67 0.18
C THR A 17 10.26 -19.47 1.07
N SER A 18 11.30 -20.05 0.48
CA SER A 18 12.30 -20.83 1.22
C SER A 18 13.07 -19.99 2.24
N ALA A 19 13.48 -18.79 1.86
CA ALA A 19 14.26 -17.90 2.69
C ALA A 19 13.47 -17.34 3.88
N LEU A 20 12.16 -17.12 3.73
CA LEU A 20 11.32 -16.54 4.77
C LEU A 20 10.71 -17.55 5.72
N LYS A 21 10.64 -18.83 5.35
CA LYS A 21 10.05 -19.90 6.17
C LYS A 21 10.65 -20.04 7.58
N PRO A 22 11.96 -19.84 7.81
CA PRO A 22 12.54 -19.85 9.17
C PRO A 22 12.03 -18.73 10.08
N PHE A 23 11.60 -17.59 9.50
CA PHE A 23 11.15 -16.41 10.24
C PHE A 23 9.61 -16.31 10.32
N ILE A 24 8.92 -16.89 9.34
CA ILE A 24 7.45 -16.94 9.24
C ILE A 24 7.07 -18.38 8.86
N PRO A 25 6.98 -19.32 9.80
CA PRO A 25 6.80 -20.76 9.51
C PRO A 25 5.55 -21.05 8.66
N GLU A 26 4.45 -20.34 8.88
CA GLU A 26 3.18 -20.50 8.17
C GLU A 26 3.04 -19.57 6.96
N ILE A 27 4.17 -19.12 6.36
CA ILE A 27 4.12 -18.28 5.16
C ILE A 27 3.69 -19.11 3.94
N LYS A 28 2.78 -18.53 3.16
CA LYS A 28 2.41 -19.03 1.83
C LYS A 28 2.51 -17.87 0.85
N ILE A 29 3.33 -18.04 -0.18
CA ILE A 29 3.48 -17.05 -1.25
C ILE A 29 2.89 -17.63 -2.53
N TYR A 30 1.94 -16.91 -3.11
CA TYR A 30 1.31 -17.23 -4.37
C TYR A 30 1.86 -16.29 -5.43
N GLY A 31 2.57 -16.84 -6.42
CA GLY A 31 3.16 -16.07 -7.51
C GLY A 31 2.16 -15.80 -8.63
N ILE A 32 2.12 -14.56 -9.09
CA ILE A 32 1.36 -14.14 -10.26
C ILE A 32 2.34 -13.55 -11.27
N PHE A 33 2.30 -14.07 -12.48
CA PHE A 33 3.19 -13.67 -13.58
C PHE A 33 2.51 -12.72 -14.57
N ASN A 34 1.16 -12.67 -14.53
CA ASN A 34 0.34 -11.91 -15.46
C ASN A 34 -0.62 -11.01 -14.70
N GLN A 35 -0.70 -9.73 -15.05
CA GLN A 35 -1.62 -8.79 -14.39
C GLN A 35 -3.10 -9.19 -14.52
N GLN A 36 -3.47 -9.88 -15.60
CA GLN A 36 -4.84 -10.34 -15.82
C GLN A 36 -5.29 -11.39 -14.79
N ASP A 37 -4.35 -12.15 -14.21
CA ASP A 37 -4.66 -13.21 -13.27
C ASP A 37 -4.77 -12.72 -11.82
N ILE A 38 -4.45 -11.44 -11.55
CA ILE A 38 -4.43 -10.87 -10.19
C ILE A 38 -5.80 -10.98 -9.52
N TYR A 39 -6.84 -10.55 -10.21
CA TYR A 39 -8.19 -10.51 -9.63
C TYR A 39 -8.81 -11.90 -9.49
N LEU A 40 -8.50 -12.82 -10.40
CA LEU A 40 -8.90 -14.23 -10.29
C LEU A 40 -8.22 -14.88 -9.07
N SER A 41 -6.94 -14.61 -8.88
CA SER A 41 -6.16 -15.16 -7.75
C SER A 41 -6.61 -14.57 -6.41
N LEU A 42 -6.93 -13.29 -6.35
CA LEU A 42 -7.44 -12.63 -5.14
C LEU A 42 -8.81 -13.17 -4.72
N GLY A 43 -9.65 -13.60 -5.67
CA GLY A 43 -10.92 -14.27 -5.37
C GLY A 43 -10.74 -15.68 -4.81
N GLN A 44 -9.60 -16.32 -5.07
CA GLN A 44 -9.31 -17.69 -4.64
C GLN A 44 -8.45 -17.75 -3.35
N PHE A 45 -7.62 -16.73 -3.11
CA PHE A 45 -6.67 -16.72 -1.99
C PHE A 45 -6.88 -15.47 -1.12
N PRO A 46 -7.17 -15.63 0.19
CA PRO A 46 -7.27 -14.52 1.11
C PRO A 46 -5.88 -13.95 1.38
N ALA A 47 -5.43 -13.00 0.55
CA ALA A 47 -4.14 -12.37 0.72
C ALA A 47 -4.15 -11.45 1.96
N SER A 48 -3.17 -11.66 2.85
CA SER A 48 -2.89 -10.76 3.98
C SER A 48 -2.06 -9.55 3.54
N LEU A 49 -1.36 -9.67 2.40
CA LEU A 49 -0.43 -8.68 1.88
C LEU A 49 -0.14 -8.96 0.40
N ILE A 50 0.13 -7.92 -0.36
CA ILE A 50 0.58 -8.01 -1.75
C ILE A 50 2.03 -7.53 -1.83
N LEU A 51 2.90 -8.33 -2.48
CA LEU A 51 4.24 -7.94 -2.90
C LEU A 51 4.21 -7.60 -4.40
N LEU A 52 4.65 -6.39 -4.75
CA LEU A 52 4.65 -5.90 -6.12
C LEU A 52 6.07 -5.53 -6.57
N ASP A 53 6.46 -5.95 -7.77
CA ASP A 53 7.70 -5.51 -8.40
C ASP A 53 7.68 -4.00 -8.67
N GLY A 54 8.59 -3.27 -8.00
CA GLY A 54 8.72 -1.83 -8.11
C GLY A 54 9.68 -1.36 -9.20
N ASP A 55 10.44 -2.27 -9.81
CA ASP A 55 11.44 -1.94 -10.83
C ASP A 55 10.94 -2.19 -12.26
N GLY A 56 9.74 -2.68 -12.42
CA GLY A 56 9.09 -2.85 -13.71
C GLY A 56 8.78 -1.53 -14.42
N ASN A 57 7.91 -1.56 -15.42
CA ASN A 57 7.45 -0.34 -16.08
C ASN A 57 6.77 0.59 -15.04
N LYS A 58 7.41 1.73 -14.76
CA LYS A 58 7.00 2.66 -13.68
C LYS A 58 5.53 3.06 -13.77
N ASN A 59 5.04 3.36 -14.98
CA ASN A 59 3.66 3.80 -15.15
C ASN A 59 2.65 2.68 -14.90
N ASP A 60 2.97 1.46 -15.31
CA ASP A 60 2.07 0.32 -15.11
C ASP A 60 2.05 -0.12 -13.64
N GLY A 61 3.19 -0.08 -12.97
CA GLY A 61 3.30 -0.39 -11.54
C GLY A 61 2.52 0.58 -10.64
N LEU A 62 2.61 1.89 -10.91
CA LEU A 62 1.87 2.91 -10.16
C LEU A 62 0.35 2.83 -10.41
N LYS A 63 -0.06 2.63 -11.67
CA LYS A 63 -1.48 2.39 -11.99
C LYS A 63 -2.04 1.16 -11.28
N LEU A 64 -1.27 0.07 -11.27
CA LEU A 64 -1.66 -1.15 -10.57
C LEU A 64 -1.76 -0.92 -9.06
N LEU A 65 -0.86 -0.13 -8.46
CA LEU A 65 -0.96 0.28 -7.06
C LEU A 65 -2.29 0.99 -6.77
N ASP A 66 -2.66 1.97 -7.61
CA ASP A 66 -3.92 2.71 -7.44
C ASP A 66 -5.13 1.78 -7.60
N GLU A 67 -5.13 0.90 -8.59
CA GLU A 67 -6.20 -0.08 -8.79
C GLU A 67 -6.33 -1.05 -7.61
N LEU A 68 -5.21 -1.56 -7.08
CA LEU A 68 -5.21 -2.44 -5.92
C LEU A 68 -5.72 -1.72 -4.68
N ALA A 69 -5.31 -0.47 -4.50
CA ALA A 69 -5.76 0.34 -3.37
C ALA A 69 -7.24 0.68 -3.44
N GLU A 70 -7.79 0.88 -4.64
CA GLU A 70 -9.22 1.13 -4.84
C GLU A 70 -10.05 -0.13 -4.61
N LYS A 71 -9.64 -1.26 -5.17
CA LYS A 71 -10.39 -2.51 -5.11
C LYS A 71 -10.20 -3.28 -3.81
N LEU A 72 -9.01 -3.15 -3.18
CA LEU A 72 -8.59 -3.89 -1.99
C LEU A 72 -7.99 -2.97 -0.91
N PRO A 73 -8.68 -1.94 -0.47
CA PRO A 73 -8.12 -0.92 0.43
C PRO A 73 -7.67 -1.46 1.80
N SER A 74 -8.10 -2.66 2.18
CA SER A 74 -7.68 -3.34 3.42
C SER A 74 -6.44 -4.21 3.27
N VAL A 75 -6.00 -4.51 2.04
CA VAL A 75 -4.84 -5.36 1.78
C VAL A 75 -3.61 -4.48 1.54
N PRO A 76 -2.61 -4.50 2.43
CA PRO A 76 -1.41 -3.67 2.28
C PRO A 76 -0.56 -4.13 1.08
N VAL A 77 -0.02 -3.16 0.34
CA VAL A 77 0.89 -3.42 -0.78
C VAL A 77 2.30 -3.00 -0.40
N VAL A 78 3.25 -3.90 -0.59
CA VAL A 78 4.68 -3.71 -0.35
C VAL A 78 5.43 -3.76 -1.68
N MET A 79 6.31 -2.79 -1.91
CA MET A 79 7.10 -2.69 -3.13
C MET A 79 8.44 -3.40 -2.97
N LEU A 80 8.79 -4.25 -3.93
CA LEU A 80 10.12 -4.83 -4.06
C LEU A 80 10.95 -4.01 -5.05
N VAL A 81 12.14 -3.58 -4.63
CA VAL A 81 13.03 -2.75 -5.45
C VAL A 81 14.47 -3.26 -5.40
N ASN A 82 15.25 -3.02 -6.45
CA ASN A 82 16.67 -3.31 -6.44
C ASN A 82 17.46 -2.27 -5.65
N LYS A 83 17.05 -1.00 -5.72
CA LYS A 83 17.68 0.12 -5.01
C LYS A 83 16.64 1.12 -4.52
N TYR A 84 16.88 1.71 -3.37
CA TYR A 84 16.08 2.83 -2.89
C TYR A 84 16.41 4.09 -3.70
N GLN A 85 15.42 4.61 -4.39
CA GLN A 85 15.47 5.90 -5.07
C GLN A 85 14.48 6.84 -4.39
N PRO A 86 14.90 7.96 -3.78
CA PRO A 86 14.02 8.83 -3.01
C PRO A 86 12.78 9.29 -3.76
N ALA A 87 12.93 9.65 -5.05
CA ALA A 87 11.79 10.05 -5.88
C ALA A 87 10.79 8.92 -6.12
N GLN A 88 11.28 7.69 -6.33
CA GLN A 88 10.44 6.51 -6.54
C GLN A 88 9.71 6.12 -5.23
N LEU A 89 10.42 6.15 -4.10
CA LEU A 89 9.81 5.85 -2.80
C LEU A 89 8.71 6.84 -2.43
N ARG A 90 8.88 8.13 -2.76
CA ARG A 90 7.83 9.14 -2.61
C ARG A 90 6.60 8.82 -3.47
N GLN A 91 6.81 8.38 -4.72
CA GLN A 91 5.70 7.94 -5.58
C GLN A 91 4.98 6.74 -4.98
N PHE A 92 5.69 5.72 -4.51
CA PHE A 92 5.08 4.56 -3.86
C PHE A 92 4.22 4.95 -2.65
N LEU A 93 4.72 5.86 -1.81
CA LEU A 93 3.97 6.39 -0.68
C LEU A 93 2.68 7.12 -1.12
N ARG A 94 2.76 7.94 -2.16
CA ARG A 94 1.60 8.64 -2.72
C ARG A 94 0.56 7.69 -3.31
N HIS A 95 1.03 6.58 -3.91
CA HIS A 95 0.19 5.57 -4.55
C HIS A 95 -0.13 4.37 -3.65
N HIS A 96 -0.26 4.57 -2.34
CA HIS A 96 -0.74 3.58 -1.34
C HIS A 96 0.21 2.48 -0.92
N ALA A 97 1.42 2.36 -1.42
CA ALA A 97 2.34 1.39 -0.85
C ALA A 97 2.56 1.66 0.64
N VAL A 98 2.57 0.60 1.44
CA VAL A 98 2.82 0.70 2.89
C VAL A 98 4.27 0.44 3.25
N ALA A 99 5.04 -0.17 2.36
CA ALA A 99 6.46 -0.44 2.57
C ALA A 99 7.21 -0.55 1.26
N ALA A 100 8.54 -0.36 1.32
CA ALA A 100 9.47 -0.71 0.26
C ALA A 100 10.59 -1.57 0.82
N ILE A 101 10.92 -2.65 0.13
CA ILE A 101 11.95 -3.63 0.52
C ILE A 101 12.92 -3.80 -0.63
N ARG A 102 14.21 -3.81 -0.34
CA ARG A 102 15.20 -4.20 -1.34
C ARG A 102 15.23 -5.70 -1.52
N ARG A 103 15.36 -6.15 -2.79
CA ARG A 103 15.45 -7.58 -3.14
C ARG A 103 16.64 -8.29 -2.51
N ASP A 104 17.73 -7.56 -2.26
CA ASP A 104 18.96 -8.06 -1.63
C ASP A 104 19.00 -7.90 -0.10
N SER A 105 17.90 -7.48 0.52
CA SER A 105 17.82 -7.37 1.98
C SER A 105 17.92 -8.74 2.64
N PRO A 106 18.52 -8.82 3.86
CA PRO A 106 18.55 -10.07 4.61
C PRO A 106 17.14 -10.63 4.85
N PRO A 107 16.94 -11.97 4.78
CA PRO A 107 15.61 -12.58 4.96
C PRO A 107 14.92 -12.18 6.27
N ALA A 108 15.68 -12.01 7.36
CA ALA A 108 15.14 -11.53 8.64
C ALA A 108 14.53 -10.13 8.53
N THR A 109 15.20 -9.20 7.82
CA THR A 109 14.72 -7.83 7.59
C THR A 109 13.47 -7.84 6.71
N ILE A 110 13.45 -8.67 5.66
CA ILE A 110 12.28 -8.83 4.79
C ILE A 110 11.10 -9.34 5.64
N ALA A 111 11.30 -10.40 6.41
CA ALA A 111 10.26 -10.99 7.25
C ALA A 111 9.67 -9.97 8.23
N GLN A 112 10.51 -9.23 8.93
CA GLN A 112 10.10 -8.20 9.87
C GLN A 112 9.29 -7.09 9.18
N THR A 113 9.75 -6.62 8.03
CA THR A 113 9.05 -5.58 7.27
C THR A 113 7.68 -6.07 6.80
N LEU A 114 7.58 -7.31 6.31
CA LEU A 114 6.31 -7.91 5.89
C LEU A 114 5.32 -8.07 7.03
N GLN A 115 5.79 -8.50 8.20
CA GLN A 115 4.95 -8.63 9.41
C GLN A 115 4.44 -7.25 9.86
N THR A 116 5.30 -6.24 9.88
CA THR A 116 4.95 -4.87 10.27
C THR A 116 3.98 -4.25 9.25
N ALA A 117 4.22 -4.44 7.96
CA ALA A 117 3.33 -3.98 6.90
C ALA A 117 1.95 -4.65 6.96
N ALA A 118 1.89 -5.96 7.29
CA ALA A 118 0.63 -6.68 7.45
C ALA A 118 -0.22 -6.15 8.63
N MET A 119 0.41 -5.53 9.64
CA MET A 119 -0.30 -4.80 10.70
C MET A 119 -0.79 -3.41 10.25
N GLY A 120 -0.50 -3.03 9.01
CA GLY A 120 -0.87 -1.74 8.44
C GLY A 120 0.06 -0.58 8.80
N MET A 121 1.25 -0.86 9.30
CA MET A 121 2.27 0.16 9.59
C MET A 121 3.06 0.51 8.34
N LEU A 122 3.54 1.76 8.26
CA LEU A 122 4.42 2.20 7.19
C LEU A 122 5.86 1.80 7.49
N CYS A 123 6.52 1.16 6.50
CA CYS A 123 7.91 0.74 6.59
C CYS A 123 8.70 1.25 5.37
N PHE A 124 9.26 2.44 5.50
CA PHE A 124 10.11 3.06 4.48
C PHE A 124 11.45 3.46 5.07
N PRO A 125 12.53 3.52 4.27
CA PRO A 125 13.80 4.05 4.73
C PRO A 125 13.64 5.47 5.28
N HIS A 126 14.30 5.75 6.41
CA HIS A 126 14.24 7.03 7.11
C HIS A 126 14.55 8.24 6.21
N GLU A 127 15.52 8.10 5.30
CA GLU A 127 15.87 9.13 4.33
C GLU A 127 14.72 9.54 3.41
N SER A 128 13.81 8.61 3.11
CA SER A 128 12.63 8.89 2.30
C SER A 128 11.57 9.70 3.06
N LEU A 129 11.55 9.56 4.38
CA LEU A 129 10.59 10.25 5.25
C LEU A 129 11.03 11.69 5.56
N HIS A 130 12.34 11.98 5.61
CA HIS A 130 12.84 13.33 5.81
C HIS A 130 12.40 14.29 4.71
N SER A 131 12.41 13.83 3.47
CA SER A 131 11.96 14.65 2.34
C SER A 131 10.44 14.87 2.28
N LEU A 132 9.66 14.19 3.11
CA LEU A 132 8.23 14.43 3.30
C LEU A 132 8.00 15.55 4.34
N ASN A 133 8.90 15.67 5.32
CA ASN A 133 8.81 16.69 6.37
C ASN A 133 9.22 18.09 5.88
N GLU A 134 10.02 18.19 4.81
CA GLU A 134 10.41 19.49 4.24
C GLU A 134 9.26 20.21 3.51
N SER A 135 8.17 19.50 3.20
CA SER A 135 6.97 20.08 2.61
C SER A 135 5.77 20.19 3.57
N GLY A 136 5.96 20.03 4.86
CA GLY A 136 5.00 20.41 5.93
C GLY A 136 3.53 19.98 5.79
N ASP A 137 3.19 19.21 4.77
CA ASP A 137 1.81 18.95 4.38
C ASP A 137 1.45 17.46 4.61
N ALA A 138 0.58 17.21 5.57
CA ALA A 138 0.01 15.90 5.85
C ALA A 138 -0.67 15.28 4.60
N SER A 139 -1.04 16.11 3.61
CA SER A 139 -1.62 15.68 2.34
C SER A 139 -0.66 14.87 1.48
N THR A 140 0.66 15.01 1.67
CA THR A 140 1.68 14.24 0.92
C THR A 140 1.72 12.75 1.29
N LEU A 141 1.16 12.37 2.43
CA LEU A 141 1.03 10.98 2.88
C LEU A 141 -0.14 10.26 2.24
N LEU A 142 -1.04 10.99 1.59
CA LEU A 142 -2.26 10.47 0.99
C LEU A 142 -2.14 10.40 -0.52
N SER A 143 -2.71 9.36 -1.12
CA SER A 143 -2.87 9.32 -2.58
C SER A 143 -3.92 10.32 -3.06
N ASP A 144 -3.95 10.56 -4.37
CA ASP A 144 -4.92 11.47 -4.98
C ASP A 144 -6.36 11.05 -4.63
N ARG A 145 -6.67 9.75 -4.67
CA ARG A 145 -7.98 9.22 -4.28
C ARG A 145 -8.29 9.42 -2.80
N GLN A 146 -7.31 9.25 -1.92
CA GLN A 146 -7.49 9.52 -0.49
C GLN A 146 -7.63 11.01 -0.20
N LYS A 147 -6.93 11.88 -0.95
CA LYS A 147 -7.11 13.32 -0.88
C LYS A 147 -8.52 13.74 -1.27
N GLU A 148 -9.06 13.20 -2.37
CA GLU A 148 -10.44 13.44 -2.78
C GLU A 148 -11.43 13.03 -1.68
N ILE A 149 -11.25 11.85 -1.09
CA ILE A 149 -12.09 11.37 0.01
C ILE A 149 -11.94 12.27 1.24
N LEU A 150 -10.73 12.67 1.60
CA LEU A 150 -10.48 13.56 2.73
C LEU A 150 -11.07 14.96 2.50
N LYS A 151 -10.98 15.49 1.29
CA LYS A 151 -11.61 16.75 0.89
C LYS A 151 -13.13 16.70 1.10
N LEU A 152 -13.80 15.66 0.60
CA LEU A 152 -15.24 15.49 0.78
C LEU A 152 -15.63 15.27 2.24
N LEU A 153 -14.78 14.54 3.00
CA LEU A 153 -14.95 14.36 4.44
C LEU A 153 -14.86 15.70 5.16
N ALA A 154 -13.88 16.55 4.83
CA ALA A 154 -13.70 17.89 5.42
C ALA A 154 -14.87 18.83 5.07
N ALA A 155 -15.46 18.67 3.87
CA ALA A 155 -16.69 19.35 3.47
C ALA A 155 -17.95 18.84 4.21
N GLY A 156 -17.83 17.88 5.12
CA GLY A 156 -18.93 17.36 5.92
C GLY A 156 -19.73 16.22 5.28
N GLU A 157 -19.32 15.73 4.13
CA GLU A 157 -20.05 14.71 3.37
C GLU A 157 -20.05 13.36 4.09
N SER A 158 -21.21 12.70 4.21
CA SER A 158 -21.32 11.35 4.74
C SER A 158 -20.68 10.30 3.81
N ASN A 159 -20.30 9.11 4.33
CA ASN A 159 -19.76 8.03 3.51
C ASN A 159 -20.66 7.66 2.33
N LYS A 160 -21.99 7.78 2.49
CA LYS A 160 -22.97 7.52 1.43
C LYS A 160 -22.94 8.61 0.34
N GLN A 161 -22.72 9.86 0.70
CA GLN A 161 -22.56 10.96 -0.25
C GLN A 161 -21.24 10.86 -1.00
N ILE A 162 -20.13 10.62 -0.26
CA ILE A 162 -18.80 10.38 -0.84
C ILE A 162 -18.84 9.22 -1.82
N SER A 163 -19.49 8.11 -1.45
CA SER A 163 -19.60 6.92 -2.33
C SER A 163 -20.30 7.22 -3.64
N ARG A 164 -21.36 8.05 -3.61
CA ARG A 164 -22.09 8.46 -4.82
C ARG A 164 -21.26 9.40 -5.71
N GLN A 165 -20.61 10.40 -5.12
CA GLN A 165 -19.79 11.36 -5.85
C GLN A 165 -18.60 10.70 -6.52
N LEU A 166 -17.99 9.74 -5.85
CA LEU A 166 -16.78 9.05 -6.32
C LEU A 166 -17.07 7.74 -7.07
N ASN A 167 -18.34 7.36 -7.21
CA ASN A 167 -18.80 6.14 -7.88
C ASN A 167 -18.15 4.85 -7.34
N ILE A 168 -18.04 4.74 -6.01
CA ILE A 168 -17.52 3.55 -5.29
C ILE A 168 -18.51 3.12 -4.21
N SER A 169 -18.33 1.92 -3.63
CA SER A 169 -19.19 1.46 -2.55
C SER A 169 -18.97 2.24 -1.24
N ALA A 170 -19.99 2.36 -0.39
CA ALA A 170 -19.84 2.96 0.93
C ALA A 170 -18.88 2.16 1.82
N GLY A 171 -18.76 0.84 1.61
CA GLY A 171 -17.75 -0.02 2.26
C GLY A 171 -16.33 0.35 1.83
N THR A 172 -16.14 0.62 0.54
CA THR A 172 -14.85 1.09 -0.01
C THR A 172 -14.46 2.45 0.58
N VAL A 173 -15.42 3.39 0.69
CA VAL A 173 -15.17 4.68 1.36
C VAL A 173 -14.74 4.48 2.82
N LYS A 174 -15.42 3.59 3.55
CA LYS A 174 -15.07 3.27 4.94
C LYS A 174 -13.64 2.75 5.05
N ALA A 175 -13.24 1.81 4.21
CA ALA A 175 -11.90 1.25 4.19
C ALA A 175 -10.83 2.30 3.85
N HIS A 176 -11.11 3.20 2.89
CA HIS A 176 -10.22 4.35 2.62
C HIS A 176 -10.09 5.25 3.84
N LEU A 177 -11.19 5.58 4.53
CA LEU A 177 -11.16 6.43 5.72
C LEU A 177 -10.36 5.80 6.86
N GLU A 178 -10.49 4.49 7.09
CA GLU A 178 -9.68 3.78 8.08
C GLU A 178 -8.18 3.84 7.72
N SER A 179 -7.86 3.70 6.45
CA SER A 179 -6.49 3.85 5.95
C SER A 179 -5.98 5.30 6.10
N ILE A 180 -6.79 6.31 5.78
CA ILE A 180 -6.48 7.73 5.95
C ILE A 180 -6.21 8.04 7.43
N PHE A 181 -7.10 7.63 8.34
CA PHE A 181 -6.94 7.90 9.78
C PHE A 181 -5.64 7.31 10.33
N ARG A 182 -5.31 6.10 9.92
CA ARG A 182 -4.05 5.45 10.28
C ARG A 182 -2.83 6.21 9.74
N ARG A 183 -2.85 6.64 8.47
CA ARG A 183 -1.74 7.38 7.83
C ARG A 183 -1.53 8.77 8.43
N LEU A 184 -2.61 9.46 8.75
CA LEU A 184 -2.58 10.78 9.39
C LEU A 184 -2.41 10.70 10.92
N ASN A 185 -2.33 9.47 11.48
CA ASN A 185 -2.26 9.23 12.91
C ASN A 185 -3.39 9.93 13.69
N VAL A 186 -4.62 9.87 13.18
CA VAL A 186 -5.81 10.42 13.82
C VAL A 186 -6.78 9.32 14.21
N SER A 187 -7.53 9.54 15.28
CA SER A 187 -8.43 8.53 15.86
C SER A 187 -9.87 8.63 15.37
N ASN A 188 -10.26 9.75 14.75
CA ASN A 188 -11.64 9.96 14.34
C ASN A 188 -11.77 10.94 13.16
N ARG A 189 -12.98 10.98 12.61
CA ARG A 189 -13.37 11.80 11.46
C ARG A 189 -13.11 13.30 11.67
N THR A 190 -13.41 13.81 12.86
CA THR A 190 -13.26 15.24 13.18
C THR A 190 -11.80 15.65 13.19
N GLN A 191 -10.93 14.82 13.76
CA GLN A 191 -9.48 15.06 13.71
C GLN A 191 -8.95 15.03 12.28
N ALA A 192 -9.42 14.09 11.45
CA ALA A 192 -9.02 14.04 10.04
C ALA A 192 -9.46 15.29 9.27
N ALA A 193 -10.69 15.77 9.50
CA ALA A 193 -11.20 16.98 8.87
C ALA A 193 -10.40 18.23 9.26
N MET A 194 -9.95 18.33 10.52
CA MET A 194 -9.15 19.47 11.01
C MET A 194 -7.74 19.52 10.42
N LEU A 195 -7.21 18.38 9.96
CA LEU A 195 -5.90 18.32 9.30
C LEU A 195 -5.97 18.67 7.80
N TYR A 196 -7.18 18.76 7.25
CA TYR A 196 -7.35 19.19 5.86
C TYR A 196 -7.24 20.71 5.79
N THR A 197 -6.17 21.20 5.18
CA THR A 197 -6.02 22.60 4.81
C THR A 197 -6.30 22.73 3.32
N GLU A 198 -7.23 23.57 2.90
CA GLU A 198 -7.37 23.95 1.49
C GLU A 198 -6.13 24.77 1.08
N GLU A 199 -5.42 24.29 0.04
CA GLU A 199 -4.47 25.10 -0.71
C GLU A 199 -5.20 26.05 -1.65
#